data_348e9934a8ed5149b9f0434402055419
#
_entry.id   348e9934a8ed5149b9f0434402055419
#
_cell.length_a   1.000
_cell.length_b   1.000
_cell.length_c   1.000
_cell.angle_alpha   90.00
_cell.angle_beta   90.00
_cell.angle_gamma   90.00
#
_symmetry.space_group_name_H-M   'P 1'
#
loop_
_entity.id
_entity.type
_entity.pdbx_description
1 polymer ?
#
loop_
_entity_poly.entity_id
_entity_poly.type
_entity_poly.pdbx_seq_one_letter_code
_entity_poly.pdbx_strand_id
1 'polypeptide(L)'
;MNKITYLLIVTSIAHSQINPNNIEIVRDQFGVPHIYAQTDAEVAYGLAWANAEDDFTTIQEAYLAGNAMLSDYIGLKGAAADFITQFIGSKNLIEEKIGDISEDYMEVVEGYSQGLNAYARNNPDKVLYKKLFPITPKKMLMYSQLQLFISNEGAYWAGRILNNDTQDDFLDQNLTGSNVIAMNSSKTSSGETFLAINTHQPLEGPTSWYEVHLNSEEGTNIIGTMYPGTPNILIGVNEHLGWSHTVNYPDKTDVFKLKMKNKRKYIVDEEEYELEK
;
A
#
# COMPACT_ATOMS: atom_id res chain seq x y z
N MET A 1 -52.02 -2.11 21.37
CA MET A 1 -50.93 -1.75 20.44
C MET A 1 -49.62 -2.23 21.04
N ASN A 2 -49.15 -3.42 20.58
CA ASN A 2 -47.89 -4.00 21.05
C ASN A 2 -46.71 -3.31 20.31
N LYS A 3 -45.85 -2.63 21.06
CA LYS A 3 -44.60 -2.14 20.53
C LYS A 3 -43.61 -3.30 20.44
N ILE A 4 -43.28 -3.71 19.22
CA ILE A 4 -42.18 -4.64 18.93
C ILE A 4 -40.89 -3.83 18.96
N THR A 5 -40.07 -4.03 19.99
CA THR A 5 -38.73 -3.46 20.09
C THR A 5 -37.79 -4.39 19.33
N TYR A 6 -37.29 -3.95 18.18
CA TYR A 6 -36.22 -4.64 17.48
C TYR A 6 -34.88 -4.39 18.21
N LEU A 7 -34.33 -5.44 18.79
CA LEU A 7 -32.98 -5.44 19.32
C LEU A 7 -32.03 -5.68 18.14
N LEU A 8 -31.40 -4.62 17.66
CA LEU A 8 -30.27 -4.74 16.71
C LEU A 8 -29.09 -5.31 17.50
N ILE A 9 -28.81 -6.61 17.33
CA ILE A 9 -27.58 -7.22 17.80
C ILE A 9 -26.53 -6.83 16.75
N VAL A 10 -25.73 -5.80 17.07
CA VAL A 10 -24.49 -5.52 16.35
C VAL A 10 -23.49 -6.55 16.84
N THR A 11 -23.31 -7.63 16.10
CA THR A 11 -22.17 -8.54 16.30
C THR A 11 -20.93 -7.80 15.82
N SER A 12 -20.22 -7.15 16.72
CA SER A 12 -18.83 -6.78 16.48
C SER A 12 -18.06 -8.11 16.38
N ILE A 13 -17.56 -8.43 15.21
CA ILE A 13 -16.55 -9.47 15.04
C ILE A 13 -15.33 -8.94 15.79
N ALA A 14 -15.15 -9.38 17.03
CA ALA A 14 -13.91 -9.14 17.77
C ALA A 14 -12.88 -10.08 17.16
N HIS A 15 -12.09 -9.60 16.19
CA HIS A 15 -10.94 -10.37 15.75
C HIS A 15 -10.04 -10.61 16.96
N SER A 16 -9.62 -11.86 17.13
CA SER A 16 -8.81 -12.26 18.28
C SER A 16 -7.47 -11.51 18.24
N GLN A 17 -7.03 -11.05 19.39
CA GLN A 17 -5.71 -10.45 19.50
C GLN A 17 -4.65 -11.52 19.23
N ILE A 18 -3.79 -11.28 18.24
CA ILE A 18 -2.70 -12.19 17.88
C ILE A 18 -1.72 -12.31 19.06
N ASN A 19 -1.34 -13.54 19.38
CA ASN A 19 -0.33 -13.83 20.39
C ASN A 19 1.06 -13.82 19.76
N PRO A 20 1.93 -12.83 20.06
CA PRO A 20 3.25 -12.74 19.45
C PRO A 20 4.19 -13.90 19.79
N ASN A 21 3.88 -14.69 20.83
CA ASN A 21 4.70 -15.87 21.19
C ASN A 21 4.53 -17.05 20.21
N ASN A 22 3.54 -17.00 19.32
CA ASN A 22 3.33 -17.99 18.27
C ASN A 22 4.11 -17.66 16.99
N ILE A 23 4.83 -16.54 16.96
CA ILE A 23 5.48 -16.02 15.76
C ILE A 23 6.99 -16.11 15.96
N GLU A 24 7.67 -16.77 15.03
CA GLU A 24 9.13 -16.81 14.98
C GLU A 24 9.64 -15.91 13.85
N ILE A 25 10.59 -15.04 14.17
CA ILE A 25 11.30 -14.17 13.21
C ILE A 25 12.78 -14.52 13.29
N VAL A 26 13.32 -15.08 12.22
CA VAL A 26 14.74 -15.43 12.10
C VAL A 26 15.35 -14.57 11.00
N ARG A 27 16.48 -13.94 11.28
CA ARG A 27 17.22 -13.21 10.25
C ARG A 27 18.39 -14.04 9.73
N ASP A 28 18.53 -14.08 8.42
CA ASP A 28 19.65 -14.74 7.78
C ASP A 28 20.95 -13.90 7.86
N GLN A 29 22.01 -14.38 7.22
CA GLN A 29 23.32 -13.70 7.21
C GLN A 29 23.30 -12.34 6.47
N PHE A 30 22.28 -12.06 5.68
CA PHE A 30 22.07 -10.79 4.97
C PHE A 30 21.11 -9.85 5.70
N GLY A 31 20.53 -10.32 6.82
CA GLY A 31 19.55 -9.57 7.60
C GLY A 31 18.11 -9.72 7.10
N VAL A 32 17.87 -10.53 6.06
CA VAL A 32 16.51 -10.78 5.54
C VAL A 32 15.70 -11.52 6.59
N PRO A 33 14.53 -11.02 7.01
CA PRO A 33 13.69 -11.71 7.97
C PRO A 33 12.93 -12.88 7.34
N HIS A 34 12.96 -14.02 8.01
CA HIS A 34 12.15 -15.20 7.74
C HIS A 34 11.11 -15.31 8.84
N ILE A 35 9.83 -15.29 8.51
CA ILE A 35 8.72 -15.21 9.44
C ILE A 35 7.91 -16.50 9.37
N TYR A 36 7.78 -17.17 10.48
CA TYR A 36 7.07 -18.44 10.63
C TYR A 36 5.95 -18.29 11.65
N ALA A 37 4.74 -18.74 11.30
CA ALA A 37 3.59 -18.76 12.18
C ALA A 37 2.55 -19.80 11.73
N GLN A 38 1.47 -19.97 12.49
CA GLN A 38 0.40 -20.90 12.13
C GLN A 38 -0.51 -20.32 11.04
N THR A 39 -0.86 -19.04 11.15
CA THR A 39 -1.80 -18.38 10.23
C THR A 39 -1.15 -17.27 9.43
N ASP A 40 -1.75 -16.92 8.29
CA ASP A 40 -1.32 -15.78 7.46
C ASP A 40 -1.44 -14.45 8.20
N ALA A 41 -2.44 -14.31 9.08
CA ALA A 41 -2.60 -13.12 9.92
C ALA A 41 -1.45 -12.99 10.95
N GLU A 42 -0.98 -14.08 11.55
CA GLU A 42 0.17 -14.09 12.46
C GLU A 42 1.47 -13.79 11.70
N VAL A 43 1.64 -14.35 10.50
CA VAL A 43 2.77 -14.00 9.60
C VAL A 43 2.75 -12.52 9.27
N ALA A 44 1.59 -11.94 8.95
CA ALA A 44 1.46 -10.51 8.67
C ALA A 44 1.80 -9.63 9.89
N TYR A 45 1.44 -10.07 11.09
CA TYR A 45 1.88 -9.41 12.33
C TYR A 45 3.40 -9.41 12.47
N GLY A 46 4.05 -10.55 12.28
CA GLY A 46 5.51 -10.68 12.33
C GLY A 46 6.20 -9.83 11.27
N LEU A 47 5.65 -9.80 10.06
CA LEU A 47 6.12 -8.96 8.96
C LEU A 47 6.07 -7.47 9.34
N ALA A 48 4.95 -7.01 9.89
CA ALA A 48 4.80 -5.64 10.34
C ALA A 48 5.82 -5.25 11.42
N TRP A 49 6.07 -6.17 12.36
CA TRP A 49 7.09 -5.98 13.39
C TRP A 49 8.49 -5.86 12.78
N ALA A 50 8.91 -6.82 11.95
CA ALA A 50 10.23 -6.83 11.33
C ALA A 50 10.47 -5.60 10.44
N ASN A 51 9.47 -5.23 9.64
CA ASN A 51 9.55 -4.04 8.79
C ASN A 51 9.64 -2.74 9.62
N ALA A 52 8.87 -2.64 10.72
CA ALA A 52 8.97 -1.49 11.63
C ALA A 52 10.29 -1.47 12.44
N GLU A 53 10.89 -2.62 12.71
CA GLU A 53 12.20 -2.70 13.35
C GLU A 53 13.28 -2.09 12.46
N ASP A 54 13.21 -2.31 11.16
CA ASP A 54 14.18 -1.85 10.18
C ASP A 54 13.93 -0.41 9.71
N ASP A 55 12.67 -0.01 9.41
CA ASP A 55 12.34 1.32 8.89
C ASP A 55 10.98 1.86 9.33
N PHE A 56 10.83 2.10 10.63
CA PHE A 56 9.59 2.63 11.18
C PHE A 56 9.28 4.07 10.76
N THR A 57 10.30 4.84 10.45
CA THR A 57 10.16 6.23 10.02
C THR A 57 9.44 6.32 8.68
N THR A 58 9.94 5.61 7.67
CA THR A 58 9.31 5.57 6.33
C THR A 58 7.88 5.06 6.39
N ILE A 59 7.61 4.00 7.18
CA ILE A 59 6.26 3.48 7.37
C ILE A 59 5.33 4.56 7.92
N GLN A 60 5.72 5.27 8.97
CA GLN A 60 4.90 6.31 9.58
C GLN A 60 4.64 7.48 8.64
N GLU A 61 5.68 7.98 7.94
CA GLU A 61 5.52 9.07 6.98
C GLU A 61 4.59 8.69 5.82
N ALA A 62 4.70 7.46 5.32
CA ALA A 62 3.83 6.93 4.29
C ALA A 62 2.36 6.85 4.75
N TYR A 63 2.12 6.38 5.97
CA TYR A 63 0.78 6.35 6.55
C TYR A 63 0.23 7.74 6.85
N LEU A 64 1.07 8.68 7.28
CA LEU A 64 0.66 10.08 7.47
C LEU A 64 0.18 10.69 6.15
N ALA A 65 0.95 10.49 5.06
CA ALA A 65 0.57 10.95 3.73
C ALA A 65 -0.72 10.29 3.24
N GLY A 66 -0.82 8.96 3.34
CA GLY A 66 -1.99 8.18 2.91
C GLY A 66 -3.28 8.46 3.68
N ASN A 67 -3.15 9.07 4.87
CA ASN A 67 -4.29 9.44 5.70
C ASN A 67 -4.53 10.96 5.78
N ALA A 68 -3.89 11.76 4.91
CA ALA A 68 -3.98 13.22 4.90
C ALA A 68 -3.66 13.86 6.26
N MET A 69 -2.59 13.38 6.89
CA MET A 69 -2.11 13.81 8.21
C MET A 69 -0.65 14.28 8.17
N LEU A 70 -0.01 14.31 6.99
CA LEU A 70 1.41 14.63 6.87
C LEU A 70 1.69 16.08 7.25
N SER A 71 0.79 16.99 6.91
CA SER A 71 0.92 18.42 7.30
C SER A 71 0.78 18.64 8.80
N ASP A 72 0.08 17.78 9.52
CA ASP A 72 0.03 17.83 10.98
C ASP A 72 1.40 17.55 11.61
N TYR A 73 2.24 16.78 10.92
CA TYR A 73 3.58 16.40 11.39
C TYR A 73 4.68 17.35 10.88
N ILE A 74 4.75 17.61 9.57
CA ILE A 74 5.82 18.42 8.96
C ILE A 74 5.38 19.81 8.47
N GLY A 75 4.18 20.23 8.81
CA GLY A 75 3.63 21.53 8.44
C GLY A 75 3.35 21.66 6.94
N LEU A 76 3.52 22.86 6.39
CA LEU A 76 3.17 23.19 5.01
C LEU A 76 3.81 22.26 3.96
N LYS A 77 4.96 21.68 4.26
CA LYS A 77 5.64 20.72 3.35
C LYS A 77 4.79 19.47 3.07
N GLY A 78 3.95 19.06 4.02
CA GLY A 78 3.05 17.91 3.87
C GLY A 78 1.74 18.23 3.17
N ALA A 79 1.39 19.51 3.01
CA ALA A 79 0.06 19.91 2.57
C ALA A 79 -0.31 19.44 1.16
N ALA A 80 0.66 19.31 0.25
CA ALA A 80 0.41 18.83 -1.10
C ALA A 80 0.00 17.34 -1.10
N ALA A 81 0.67 16.50 -0.30
CA ALA A 81 0.31 15.09 -0.16
C ALA A 81 -1.07 14.93 0.49
N ASP A 82 -1.34 15.69 1.54
CA ASP A 82 -2.65 15.68 2.21
C ASP A 82 -3.78 16.12 1.27
N PHE A 83 -3.53 17.15 0.46
CA PHE A 83 -4.48 17.61 -0.54
C PHE A 83 -4.78 16.52 -1.57
N ILE A 84 -3.74 15.86 -2.13
CA ILE A 84 -3.90 14.77 -3.09
C ILE A 84 -4.71 13.63 -2.48
N THR A 85 -4.38 13.20 -1.28
CA THR A 85 -5.09 12.10 -0.58
C THR A 85 -6.56 12.43 -0.36
N GLN A 86 -6.90 13.69 -0.03
CA GLN A 86 -8.28 14.13 0.08
C GLN A 86 -8.95 14.23 -1.30
N PHE A 87 -8.24 14.74 -2.29
CA PHE A 87 -8.76 14.93 -3.67
C PHE A 87 -9.15 13.60 -4.32
N ILE A 88 -8.34 12.55 -4.18
CA ILE A 88 -8.68 11.21 -4.70
C ILE A 88 -9.80 10.52 -3.91
N GLY A 89 -10.28 11.12 -2.82
CA GLY A 89 -11.42 10.64 -2.07
C GLY A 89 -11.20 9.33 -1.30
N SER A 90 -9.96 8.98 -1.00
CA SER A 90 -9.58 7.68 -0.38
C SER A 90 -10.43 7.32 0.82
N LYS A 91 -10.71 8.29 1.70
CA LYS A 91 -11.53 8.05 2.90
C LYS A 91 -12.93 7.55 2.56
N ASN A 92 -13.62 8.24 1.65
CA ASN A 92 -14.99 7.92 1.27
C ASN A 92 -15.05 6.58 0.51
N LEU A 93 -14.09 6.37 -0.40
CA LEU A 93 -13.97 5.12 -1.15
C LEU A 93 -13.79 3.91 -0.21
N ILE A 94 -12.87 4.00 0.75
CA ILE A 94 -12.64 2.90 1.70
C ILE A 94 -13.85 2.71 2.63
N GLU A 95 -14.51 3.78 3.08
CA GLU A 95 -15.74 3.66 3.89
C GLU A 95 -16.86 2.93 3.14
N GLU A 96 -16.98 3.15 1.83
CA GLU A 96 -18.00 2.50 1.00
C GLU A 96 -17.63 1.05 0.65
N LYS A 97 -16.34 0.77 0.38
CA LYS A 97 -15.88 -0.48 -0.25
C LYS A 97 -15.15 -1.45 0.68
N ILE A 98 -14.89 -1.09 1.92
CA ILE A 98 -14.15 -1.98 2.84
C ILE A 98 -14.85 -3.32 3.05
N GLY A 99 -16.18 -3.36 2.94
CA GLY A 99 -16.98 -4.59 3.04
C GLY A 99 -16.88 -5.51 1.81
N ASP A 100 -16.29 -5.04 0.70
CA ASP A 100 -16.07 -5.84 -0.50
C ASP A 100 -14.77 -6.68 -0.42
N ILE A 101 -13.95 -6.45 0.61
CA ILE A 101 -12.71 -7.19 0.85
C ILE A 101 -13.05 -8.55 1.46
N SER A 102 -12.39 -9.62 0.96
CA SER A 102 -12.59 -10.97 1.52
C SER A 102 -12.18 -11.03 2.99
N GLU A 103 -12.83 -11.90 3.75
CA GLU A 103 -12.56 -12.09 5.17
C GLU A 103 -11.09 -12.52 5.38
N ASP A 104 -10.59 -13.48 4.61
CA ASP A 104 -9.21 -13.98 4.69
C ASP A 104 -8.17 -12.85 4.51
N TYR A 105 -8.38 -11.98 3.51
CA TYR A 105 -7.45 -10.86 3.30
C TYR A 105 -7.60 -9.79 4.38
N MET A 106 -8.80 -9.57 4.90
CA MET A 106 -8.99 -8.64 6.02
C MET A 106 -8.27 -9.11 7.28
N GLU A 107 -8.21 -10.42 7.54
CA GLU A 107 -7.44 -10.99 8.66
C GLU A 107 -5.94 -10.68 8.51
N VAL A 108 -5.39 -10.78 7.30
CA VAL A 108 -3.99 -10.39 7.00
C VAL A 108 -3.77 -8.90 7.27
N VAL A 109 -4.67 -8.03 6.80
CA VAL A 109 -4.60 -6.57 7.00
C VAL A 109 -4.69 -6.21 8.48
N GLU A 110 -5.54 -6.89 9.24
CA GLU A 110 -5.65 -6.71 10.69
C GLU A 110 -4.43 -7.21 11.43
N GLY A 111 -3.90 -8.37 11.06
CA GLY A 111 -2.67 -8.92 11.62
C GLY A 111 -1.50 -7.94 11.46
N TYR A 112 -1.32 -7.42 10.26
CA TYR A 112 -0.30 -6.40 10.00
C TYR A 112 -0.51 -5.13 10.84
N SER A 113 -1.76 -4.64 10.91
CA SER A 113 -2.11 -3.47 11.74
C SER A 113 -1.79 -3.71 13.22
N GLN A 114 -2.08 -4.90 13.75
CA GLN A 114 -1.77 -5.28 15.12
C GLN A 114 -0.26 -5.30 15.38
N GLY A 115 0.55 -5.81 14.44
CA GLY A 115 2.01 -5.84 14.50
C GLY A 115 2.61 -4.44 14.57
N LEU A 116 2.19 -3.52 13.68
CA LEU A 116 2.63 -2.12 13.71
C LEU A 116 2.27 -1.43 15.03
N ASN A 117 1.05 -1.65 15.52
CA ASN A 117 0.61 -1.09 16.79
C ASN A 117 1.37 -1.66 17.99
N ALA A 118 1.73 -2.94 17.93
CA ALA A 118 2.55 -3.56 18.96
C ALA A 118 3.96 -2.97 18.98
N TYR A 119 4.58 -2.80 17.79
CA TYR A 119 5.90 -2.17 17.70
C TYR A 119 5.87 -0.72 18.24
N ALA A 120 4.87 0.08 17.86
CA ALA A 120 4.70 1.45 18.36
C ALA A 120 4.56 1.52 19.89
N ARG A 121 3.80 0.59 20.49
CA ARG A 121 3.64 0.52 21.95
C ARG A 121 4.94 0.17 22.67
N ASN A 122 5.75 -0.69 22.08
CA ASN A 122 7.03 -1.12 22.67
C ASN A 122 8.18 -0.12 22.41
N ASN A 123 8.02 0.78 21.43
CA ASN A 123 9.01 1.79 21.05
C ASN A 123 8.40 3.20 20.98
N PRO A 124 7.85 3.73 22.09
CA PRO A 124 7.10 4.99 22.09
C PRO A 124 7.98 6.21 21.74
N ASP A 125 9.27 6.12 21.93
CA ASP A 125 10.28 7.12 21.56
C ASP A 125 10.52 7.20 20.05
N LYS A 126 10.22 6.14 19.29
CA LYS A 126 10.29 6.10 17.84
C LYS A 126 9.00 6.57 17.14
N VAL A 127 7.94 6.86 17.90
CA VAL A 127 6.66 7.32 17.33
C VAL A 127 6.76 8.80 16.94
N LEU A 128 6.70 9.09 15.62
CA LEU A 128 6.78 10.44 15.07
C LEU A 128 5.55 11.29 15.40
N TYR A 129 4.36 10.70 15.28
CA TYR A 129 3.10 11.41 15.50
C TYR A 129 2.07 10.51 16.19
N LYS A 130 1.79 10.79 17.44
CA LYS A 130 0.94 9.92 18.29
C LYS A 130 -0.49 9.74 17.77
N LYS A 131 -1.07 10.75 17.10
CA LYS A 131 -2.43 10.67 16.58
C LYS A 131 -2.57 9.73 15.36
N LEU A 132 -1.45 9.32 14.74
CA LEU A 132 -1.47 8.30 13.71
C LEU A 132 -1.94 6.95 14.27
N PHE A 133 -1.57 6.64 15.50
CA PHE A 133 -1.88 5.36 16.17
C PHE A 133 -3.20 5.41 16.95
N PRO A 134 -3.94 4.29 17.00
CA PRO A 134 -3.60 3.02 16.38
C PRO A 134 -3.74 3.06 14.85
N ILE A 135 -2.87 2.31 14.16
CA ILE A 135 -3.10 1.96 12.77
C ILE A 135 -4.30 1.01 12.73
N THR A 136 -5.19 1.22 11.78
CA THR A 136 -6.37 0.38 11.55
C THR A 136 -6.36 -0.12 10.11
N PRO A 137 -7.09 -1.21 9.78
CA PRO A 137 -7.28 -1.65 8.40
C PRO A 137 -7.65 -0.50 7.45
N LYS A 138 -8.57 0.36 7.87
CA LYS A 138 -8.96 1.54 7.10
C LYS A 138 -7.78 2.46 6.78
N LYS A 139 -6.93 2.78 7.77
CA LYS A 139 -5.75 3.62 7.57
C LYS A 139 -4.74 2.98 6.61
N MET A 140 -4.57 1.66 6.70
CA MET A 140 -3.72 0.91 5.78
C MET A 140 -4.25 0.96 4.35
N LEU A 141 -5.54 0.68 4.16
CA LEU A 141 -6.17 0.71 2.85
C LEU A 141 -6.19 2.11 2.22
N MET A 142 -6.32 3.17 3.02
CA MET A 142 -6.15 4.55 2.54
C MET A 142 -4.73 4.81 2.03
N TYR A 143 -3.71 4.31 2.73
CA TYR A 143 -2.33 4.37 2.23
C TYR A 143 -2.15 3.59 0.92
N SER A 144 -2.72 2.41 0.81
CA SER A 144 -2.69 1.62 -0.43
C SER A 144 -3.34 2.37 -1.62
N GLN A 145 -4.40 3.14 -1.40
CA GLN A 145 -4.98 3.99 -2.43
C GLN A 145 -4.02 5.08 -2.93
N LEU A 146 -3.29 5.73 -2.02
CA LEU A 146 -2.26 6.69 -2.39
C LEU A 146 -1.13 6.03 -3.18
N GLN A 147 -0.69 4.83 -2.78
CA GLN A 147 0.32 4.07 -3.53
C GLN A 147 -0.14 3.75 -4.96
N LEU A 148 -1.38 3.30 -5.13
CA LEU A 148 -1.96 3.04 -6.45
C LEU A 148 -2.00 4.31 -7.30
N PHE A 149 -2.40 5.44 -6.74
CA PHE A 149 -2.41 6.72 -7.43
C PHE A 149 -1.01 7.13 -7.91
N ILE A 150 -0.02 7.03 -7.03
CA ILE A 150 1.38 7.37 -7.36
C ILE A 150 1.93 6.42 -8.43
N SER A 151 1.71 5.11 -8.28
CA SER A 151 2.21 4.09 -9.21
C SER A 151 1.60 4.18 -10.60
N ASN A 152 0.44 4.85 -10.74
CA ASN A 152 -0.25 5.07 -12.00
C ASN A 152 -0.09 6.52 -12.52
N GLU A 153 1.04 7.16 -12.24
CA GLU A 153 1.40 8.50 -12.72
C GLU A 153 0.52 9.63 -12.17
N GLY A 154 -0.38 9.34 -11.21
CA GLY A 154 -1.30 10.35 -10.68
C GLY A 154 -0.61 11.56 -10.08
N ALA A 155 0.51 11.37 -9.37
CA ALA A 155 1.30 12.47 -8.82
C ALA A 155 1.96 13.34 -9.92
N TYR A 156 2.42 12.72 -11.00
CA TYR A 156 2.98 13.41 -12.17
C TYR A 156 1.94 14.31 -12.82
N TRP A 157 0.77 13.76 -13.16
CA TRP A 157 -0.31 14.52 -13.79
C TRP A 157 -0.89 15.60 -12.88
N ALA A 158 -1.06 15.30 -11.58
CA ALA A 158 -1.50 16.30 -10.60
C ALA A 158 -0.52 17.48 -10.52
N GLY A 159 0.78 17.22 -10.51
CA GLY A 159 1.83 18.24 -10.53
C GLY A 159 1.76 19.13 -11.77
N ARG A 160 1.59 18.55 -12.96
CA ARG A 160 1.45 19.28 -14.22
C ARG A 160 0.20 20.15 -14.25
N ILE A 161 -0.94 19.62 -13.82
CA ILE A 161 -2.20 20.37 -13.73
C ILE A 161 -2.06 21.56 -12.79
N LEU A 162 -1.48 21.37 -11.61
CA LEU A 162 -1.26 22.44 -10.63
C LEU A 162 -0.33 23.54 -11.14
N ASN A 163 0.65 23.19 -11.98
CA ASN A 163 1.57 24.12 -12.61
C ASN A 163 1.03 24.71 -13.92
N ASN A 164 -0.21 24.40 -14.31
CA ASN A 164 -0.84 24.79 -15.58
C ASN A 164 -0.01 24.35 -16.80
N ASP A 165 0.72 23.26 -16.68
CA ASP A 165 1.50 22.62 -17.73
C ASP A 165 0.75 21.38 -18.24
N THR A 166 -0.03 21.57 -19.29
CA THR A 166 -0.86 20.51 -19.88
C THR A 166 -0.40 20.14 -21.29
N GLN A 167 0.81 20.53 -21.69
CA GLN A 167 1.36 20.13 -22.98
C GLN A 167 1.78 18.65 -22.92
N ASP A 168 1.49 17.93 -23.99
CA ASP A 168 1.72 16.50 -24.08
C ASP A 168 3.16 16.20 -24.53
N ASP A 169 4.12 16.46 -23.65
CA ASP A 169 5.53 16.11 -23.87
C ASP A 169 5.82 14.73 -23.27
N PHE A 170 5.16 13.71 -23.80
CA PHE A 170 5.36 12.31 -23.38
C PHE A 170 6.83 11.84 -23.52
N LEU A 171 7.63 12.55 -24.30
CA LEU A 171 9.01 12.20 -24.61
C LEU A 171 10.05 12.71 -23.60
N ASP A 172 9.66 13.54 -22.63
CA ASP A 172 10.60 14.17 -21.69
C ASP A 172 10.59 13.52 -20.28
N GLN A 173 9.95 12.38 -20.15
CA GLN A 173 9.97 11.61 -18.93
C GLN A 173 11.32 10.89 -18.79
N ASN A 174 11.98 11.06 -17.65
CA ASN A 174 13.05 10.15 -17.20
C ASN A 174 12.40 8.78 -16.96
N LEU A 175 12.28 8.00 -18.03
CA LEU A 175 11.65 6.68 -17.99
C LEU A 175 12.48 5.78 -17.09
N THR A 176 11.95 5.47 -15.91
CA THR A 176 12.46 4.40 -15.07
C THR A 176 11.93 3.08 -15.61
N GLY A 177 12.65 2.01 -15.43
CA GLY A 177 12.24 0.70 -15.91
C GLY A 177 12.60 -0.39 -14.92
N SER A 178 12.51 -1.63 -15.37
CA SER A 178 12.98 -2.81 -14.66
C SER A 178 13.28 -3.91 -15.69
N ASN A 179 14.06 -4.92 -15.31
CA ASN A 179 14.36 -6.03 -16.19
C ASN A 179 13.98 -7.35 -15.51
N VAL A 180 13.37 -8.24 -16.27
CA VAL A 180 13.06 -9.61 -15.85
C VAL A 180 13.51 -10.57 -16.94
N ILE A 181 14.28 -11.58 -16.57
CA ILE A 181 14.74 -12.62 -17.49
C ILE A 181 14.40 -13.98 -16.89
N ALA A 182 13.54 -14.73 -17.55
CA ALA A 182 13.25 -16.11 -17.20
C ALA A 182 13.93 -17.06 -18.21
N MET A 183 14.71 -18.01 -17.71
CA MET A 183 15.37 -19.02 -18.51
C MET A 183 14.90 -20.41 -18.11
N ASN A 184 14.35 -21.13 -19.08
CA ASN A 184 13.94 -22.52 -18.92
C ASN A 184 15.17 -23.42 -18.81
N SER A 185 15.05 -24.54 -18.10
CA SER A 185 16.07 -25.58 -17.91
C SER A 185 16.74 -26.08 -19.19
N SER A 186 15.99 -26.10 -20.32
CA SER A 186 16.55 -26.50 -21.63
C SER A 186 17.52 -25.47 -22.23
N LYS A 187 17.62 -24.27 -21.66
CA LYS A 187 18.48 -23.16 -22.11
C LYS A 187 19.67 -22.91 -21.18
N THR A 188 19.80 -23.70 -20.13
CA THR A 188 20.87 -23.57 -19.13
C THR A 188 21.81 -24.79 -19.19
N SER A 189 23.09 -24.58 -18.96
CA SER A 189 24.05 -25.68 -18.92
C SER A 189 23.91 -26.58 -17.69
N SER A 190 23.33 -26.03 -16.60
CA SER A 190 23.07 -26.77 -15.35
C SER A 190 21.77 -27.59 -15.40
N GLY A 191 20.87 -27.34 -16.37
CA GLY A 191 19.55 -27.92 -16.40
C GLY A 191 18.56 -27.33 -15.39
N GLU A 192 18.90 -26.20 -14.74
CA GLU A 192 18.07 -25.47 -13.79
C GLU A 192 17.27 -24.35 -14.47
N THR A 193 16.15 -23.97 -13.88
CA THR A 193 15.38 -22.80 -14.30
C THR A 193 15.85 -21.59 -13.49
N PHE A 194 16.06 -20.47 -14.17
CA PHE A 194 16.47 -19.20 -13.54
C PHE A 194 15.43 -18.10 -13.79
N LEU A 195 15.22 -17.30 -12.75
CA LEU A 195 14.49 -16.03 -12.82
C LEU A 195 15.40 -14.93 -12.29
N ALA A 196 15.90 -14.07 -13.19
CA ALA A 196 16.65 -12.89 -12.80
C ALA A 196 15.71 -11.68 -12.76
N ILE A 197 15.70 -10.97 -11.63
CA ILE A 197 14.85 -9.82 -11.36
C ILE A 197 15.76 -8.63 -11.06
N ASN A 198 15.55 -7.53 -11.79
CA ASN A 198 16.26 -6.28 -11.56
C ASN A 198 15.27 -5.12 -11.57
N THR A 199 14.94 -4.61 -10.41
CA THR A 199 14.04 -3.48 -10.22
C THR A 199 14.82 -2.17 -10.17
N HIS A 200 14.28 -1.10 -10.81
CA HIS A 200 14.88 0.24 -10.77
C HIS A 200 14.12 1.12 -9.79
N GLN A 201 13.97 0.66 -8.56
CA GLN A 201 13.32 1.39 -7.47
C GLN A 201 14.35 2.15 -6.61
N PRO A 202 13.93 3.22 -5.93
CA PRO A 202 14.77 3.88 -4.93
C PRO A 202 15.26 2.93 -3.85
N LEU A 203 16.43 3.19 -3.30
CA LEU A 203 16.97 2.40 -2.18
C LEU A 203 16.37 2.81 -0.82
N GLU A 204 15.71 3.97 -0.76
CA GLU A 204 15.10 4.54 0.44
C GLU A 204 13.69 5.08 0.12
N GLY A 205 12.86 5.24 1.15
CA GLY A 205 11.54 5.83 1.07
C GLY A 205 10.41 4.83 0.77
N PRO A 206 9.18 5.31 0.54
CA PRO A 206 7.96 4.49 0.55
C PRO A 206 7.83 3.54 -0.65
N THR A 207 8.68 3.65 -1.65
CA THR A 207 8.73 2.77 -2.82
C THR A 207 10.03 1.97 -2.91
N SER A 208 10.86 1.96 -1.85
CA SER A 208 11.99 1.04 -1.73
C SER A 208 11.50 -0.40 -1.54
N TRP A 209 12.35 -1.37 -1.85
CA TRP A 209 12.03 -2.77 -1.63
C TRP A 209 12.46 -3.24 -0.24
N TYR A 210 11.55 -3.91 0.46
CA TYR A 210 11.83 -4.66 1.67
C TYR A 210 11.72 -6.14 1.37
N GLU A 211 12.83 -6.87 1.48
CA GLU A 211 12.91 -8.29 1.23
C GLU A 211 12.52 -9.10 2.47
N VAL A 212 11.73 -10.17 2.28
CA VAL A 212 11.22 -10.99 3.37
C VAL A 212 10.84 -12.39 2.87
N HIS A 213 10.93 -13.38 3.74
CA HIS A 213 10.35 -14.71 3.57
C HIS A 213 9.19 -14.90 4.54
N LEU A 214 8.04 -15.29 4.02
CA LEU A 214 6.80 -15.54 4.76
C LEU A 214 6.44 -17.02 4.68
N ASN A 215 6.17 -17.63 5.83
CA ASN A 215 5.77 -19.03 5.89
C ASN A 215 4.68 -19.25 6.96
N SER A 216 3.52 -19.75 6.54
CA SER A 216 2.41 -20.13 7.42
C SER A 216 2.06 -21.61 7.27
N GLU A 217 1.41 -22.18 8.28
CA GLU A 217 0.84 -23.53 8.19
C GLU A 217 -0.44 -23.57 7.33
N GLU A 218 -1.03 -22.42 6.99
CA GLU A 218 -2.15 -22.29 6.05
C GLU A 218 -1.73 -22.46 4.59
N GLY A 219 -0.43 -22.48 4.31
CA GLY A 219 0.14 -22.79 2.98
C GLY A 219 0.89 -21.63 2.30
N THR A 220 1.00 -20.48 2.94
CA THR A 220 1.91 -19.42 2.47
C THR A 220 3.34 -19.89 2.67
N ASN A 221 4.11 -19.93 1.58
CA ASN A 221 5.56 -20.13 1.59
C ASN A 221 6.15 -19.33 0.42
N ILE A 222 6.61 -18.11 0.70
CA ILE A 222 7.00 -17.15 -0.34
C ILE A 222 8.16 -16.28 0.14
N ILE A 223 9.19 -16.15 -0.69
CA ILE A 223 10.23 -15.15 -0.52
C ILE A 223 10.10 -14.08 -1.61
N GLY A 224 10.23 -12.83 -1.23
CA GLY A 224 10.11 -11.72 -2.17
C GLY A 224 10.20 -10.36 -1.53
N THR A 225 9.70 -9.37 -2.24
CA THR A 225 9.81 -7.97 -1.83
C THR A 225 8.46 -7.28 -1.80
N MET A 226 8.34 -6.34 -0.88
CA MET A 226 7.17 -5.50 -0.69
C MET A 226 7.56 -4.04 -0.51
N TYR A 227 6.60 -3.14 -0.61
CA TYR A 227 6.81 -1.75 -0.17
C TYR A 227 6.64 -1.63 1.34
N PRO A 228 7.44 -0.78 2.02
CA PRO A 228 7.30 -0.55 3.45
C PRO A 228 5.88 -0.16 3.83
N GLY A 229 5.37 -0.79 4.89
CA GLY A 229 4.04 -0.49 5.41
C GLY A 229 2.89 -1.26 4.75
N THR A 230 3.14 -2.30 3.94
CA THR A 230 2.11 -3.15 3.33
C THR A 230 2.35 -4.63 3.61
N PRO A 231 1.32 -5.49 3.63
CA PRO A 231 1.50 -6.93 3.84
C PRO A 231 1.75 -7.71 2.54
N ASN A 232 1.75 -7.06 1.36
CA ASN A 232 1.68 -7.73 0.07
C ASN A 232 3.05 -7.93 -0.55
N ILE A 233 3.42 -9.17 -0.85
CA ILE A 233 4.59 -9.46 -1.69
C ILE A 233 4.25 -9.10 -3.14
N LEU A 234 4.96 -8.10 -3.68
CA LEU A 234 4.73 -7.60 -5.04
C LEU A 234 5.57 -8.35 -6.07
N ILE A 235 6.76 -8.76 -5.70
CA ILE A 235 7.71 -9.50 -6.54
C ILE A 235 8.27 -10.63 -5.71
N GLY A 236 8.24 -11.85 -6.21
CA GLY A 236 8.71 -12.97 -5.41
C GLY A 236 8.70 -14.29 -6.11
N VAL A 237 9.05 -15.31 -5.35
CA VAL A 237 9.06 -16.71 -5.79
C VAL A 237 8.53 -17.60 -4.67
N ASN A 238 7.90 -18.68 -5.06
CA ASN A 238 7.60 -19.82 -4.22
C ASN A 238 8.03 -21.12 -4.92
N GLU A 239 7.64 -22.26 -4.40
CA GLU A 239 8.04 -23.58 -4.94
C GLU A 239 7.54 -23.83 -6.37
N HIS A 240 6.50 -23.11 -6.81
CA HIS A 240 5.78 -23.37 -8.06
C HIS A 240 5.85 -22.22 -9.05
N LEU A 241 6.01 -21.00 -8.58
CA LEU A 241 5.89 -19.78 -9.37
C LEU A 241 6.92 -18.73 -8.96
N GLY A 242 7.48 -18.06 -9.95
CA GLY A 242 8.22 -16.81 -9.76
C GLY A 242 7.61 -15.72 -10.62
N TRP A 243 7.52 -14.50 -10.09
CA TRP A 243 6.98 -13.37 -10.84
C TRP A 243 7.71 -12.08 -10.52
N SER A 244 7.67 -11.18 -11.48
CA SER A 244 8.16 -9.81 -11.34
C SER A 244 7.39 -8.90 -12.26
N HIS A 245 7.34 -7.62 -11.89
CA HIS A 245 6.73 -6.57 -12.68
C HIS A 245 7.79 -5.65 -13.26
N THR A 246 7.66 -5.29 -14.53
CA THR A 246 8.40 -4.19 -15.13
C THR A 246 7.47 -3.00 -15.31
N VAL A 247 8.05 -1.81 -15.39
CA VAL A 247 7.24 -0.62 -15.66
C VAL A 247 6.63 -0.74 -17.05
N ASN A 248 5.34 -0.51 -17.12
CA ASN A 248 4.56 -0.47 -18.34
C ASN A 248 3.98 0.93 -18.51
N TYR A 249 4.09 1.50 -19.71
CA TYR A 249 3.61 2.84 -20.05
C TYR A 249 2.43 2.80 -21.03
N PRO A 250 1.30 2.10 -20.73
CA PRO A 250 0.12 2.24 -21.54
C PRO A 250 -0.45 3.64 -21.36
N ASP A 251 -1.13 4.12 -22.36
CA ASP A 251 -1.96 5.31 -22.26
C ASP A 251 -3.11 5.03 -21.28
N LYS A 252 -3.00 5.56 -20.06
CA LYS A 252 -3.90 5.29 -18.94
C LYS A 252 -4.64 6.52 -18.42
N THR A 253 -4.21 7.71 -18.86
CA THR A 253 -4.67 8.95 -18.22
C THR A 253 -4.97 10.01 -19.25
N ASP A 254 -6.21 10.43 -19.28
CA ASP A 254 -6.66 11.59 -20.06
C ASP A 254 -6.84 12.81 -19.16
N VAL A 255 -6.43 13.97 -19.65
CA VAL A 255 -6.63 15.25 -18.98
C VAL A 255 -7.60 16.11 -19.78
N PHE A 256 -8.76 16.40 -19.21
CA PHE A 256 -9.80 17.19 -19.84
C PHE A 256 -9.84 18.61 -19.28
N LYS A 257 -9.76 19.60 -20.16
CA LYS A 257 -10.03 20.99 -19.80
C LYS A 257 -11.52 21.28 -19.95
N LEU A 258 -12.20 21.43 -18.84
CA LEU A 258 -13.63 21.67 -18.82
C LEU A 258 -14.00 23.03 -19.43
N LYS A 259 -15.00 23.06 -20.30
CA LYS A 259 -15.61 24.30 -20.83
C LYS A 259 -16.57 24.85 -19.77
N MET A 260 -16.10 25.81 -18.99
CA MET A 260 -16.90 26.42 -17.92
C MET A 260 -18.02 27.32 -18.49
N LYS A 261 -19.25 27.12 -18.06
CA LYS A 261 -20.38 28.04 -18.28
C LYS A 261 -20.35 29.20 -17.27
N ASN A 262 -20.00 28.87 -16.01
CA ASN A 262 -19.81 29.82 -14.93
C ASN A 262 -18.91 29.19 -13.84
N LYS A 263 -18.76 29.81 -12.67
CA LYS A 263 -17.88 29.33 -11.59
C LYS A 263 -18.25 27.94 -11.00
N ARG A 264 -19.44 27.41 -11.32
CA ARG A 264 -19.96 26.16 -10.71
C ARG A 264 -20.44 25.14 -11.75
N LYS A 265 -20.62 25.55 -13.01
CA LYS A 265 -21.15 24.69 -14.06
C LYS A 265 -20.21 24.60 -15.23
N TYR A 266 -20.12 23.42 -15.79
CA TYR A 266 -19.38 23.13 -17.02
C TYR A 266 -20.27 22.41 -18.04
N ILE A 267 -19.81 22.35 -19.28
CA ILE A 267 -20.53 21.78 -20.41
C ILE A 267 -19.73 20.63 -20.99
N VAL A 268 -20.40 19.48 -21.15
CA VAL A 268 -19.90 18.29 -21.88
C VAL A 268 -21.02 17.85 -22.82
N ASP A 269 -20.70 17.66 -24.09
CA ASP A 269 -21.65 17.20 -25.12
C ASP A 269 -22.97 17.99 -25.14
N GLU A 270 -22.88 19.31 -24.99
CA GLU A 270 -24.00 20.28 -24.95
C GLU A 270 -24.86 20.21 -23.67
N GLU A 271 -24.58 19.30 -22.74
CA GLU A 271 -25.25 19.19 -21.44
C GLU A 271 -24.50 19.95 -20.34
N GLU A 272 -25.25 20.45 -19.36
CA GLU A 272 -24.72 21.21 -18.23
C GLU A 272 -24.56 20.31 -16.99
N TYR A 273 -23.39 20.35 -16.38
CA TYR A 273 -23.06 19.64 -15.15
C TYR A 273 -22.62 20.64 -14.07
N GLU A 274 -22.88 20.32 -12.82
CA GLU A 274 -22.38 21.09 -11.69
C GLU A 274 -21.06 20.50 -11.16
N LEU A 275 -20.13 21.39 -10.76
CA LEU A 275 -18.93 20.96 -10.04
C LEU A 275 -19.34 20.46 -8.65
N GLU A 276 -18.92 19.28 -8.29
CA GLU A 276 -19.00 18.78 -6.94
C GLU A 276 -18.05 19.56 -6.01
N LYS A 277 -18.41 19.66 -4.72
CA LYS A 277 -17.61 20.37 -3.71
C LYS A 277 -16.87 19.38 -2.84
#